data_9ec4fc5b6782ec79b2f1ee5af8effe76
#
_entry.id   9ec4fc5b6782ec79b2f1ee5af8effe76
#
_cell.length_a   1.000
_cell.length_b   1.000
_cell.length_c   1.000
_cell.angle_alpha   90.00
_cell.angle_beta   90.00
_cell.angle_gamma   90.00
#
_symmetry.space_group_name_H-M   'P 1'
#
loop_
_entity.id
_entity.type
_entity.pdbx_description
1 polymer ?
#
loop_
_entity_poly.entity_id
_entity_poly.type
_entity_poly.pdbx_seq_one_letter_code
_entity_poly.pdbx_strand_id
1 'polypeptide(L)'
;MKVILFAMLACFGVNALADDHMRDLKTANPFIELHPKAVQPAADAYYKAVEEKVFNGAIPLKYAQLVALSASVAMKCEYCIPAHTSFAIAAGATEEEIKTAVAIAADVALNSSMLYGTQFDMDEFMKMFE
;
A
#
# COMPACT_ATOMS: atom_id res chain seq x y z
N MET A 1 52.84 -9.30 -47.15
CA MET A 1 52.33 -9.49 -45.76
C MET A 1 51.56 -8.23 -45.40
N LYS A 2 50.20 -8.34 -45.37
CA LYS A 2 49.30 -7.21 -44.95
C LYS A 2 48.94 -7.45 -43.51
N VAL A 3 49.32 -6.55 -42.62
CA VAL A 3 48.96 -6.57 -41.20
C VAL A 3 47.59 -5.89 -41.10
N ILE A 4 46.59 -6.68 -40.68
CA ILE A 4 45.27 -6.17 -40.39
C ILE A 4 45.24 -5.74 -38.91
N LEU A 5 45.16 -4.43 -38.69
CA LEU A 5 45.03 -3.84 -37.37
C LEU A 5 43.55 -3.95 -36.93
N PHE A 6 43.27 -4.83 -35.94
CA PHE A 6 41.96 -4.94 -35.34
C PHE A 6 41.79 -3.78 -34.32
N ALA A 7 40.95 -2.80 -34.65
CA ALA A 7 40.56 -1.79 -33.71
C ALA A 7 39.55 -2.38 -32.73
N MET A 8 39.97 -2.61 -31.47
CA MET A 8 39.03 -2.86 -30.35
C MET A 8 38.29 -1.58 -30.03
N LEU A 9 37.03 -1.52 -30.42
CA LEU A 9 36.11 -0.48 -29.97
C LEU A 9 35.70 -0.82 -28.55
N ALA A 10 36.23 -0.09 -27.59
CA ALA A 10 35.87 -0.22 -26.18
C ALA A 10 34.44 0.29 -25.97
N CYS A 11 33.52 -0.63 -25.73
CA CYS A 11 32.19 -0.33 -25.17
C CYS A 11 32.32 0.03 -23.69
N PHE A 12 32.81 1.24 -23.39
CA PHE A 12 32.73 1.84 -22.08
C PHE A 12 31.72 3.01 -22.15
N GLY A 13 30.55 2.85 -21.60
CA GLY A 13 29.68 4.01 -21.48
C GLY A 13 28.20 3.79 -21.15
N VAL A 14 27.73 2.56 -20.87
CA VAL A 14 26.30 2.36 -20.62
C VAL A 14 25.98 2.09 -19.14
N ASN A 15 26.97 1.75 -18.32
CA ASN A 15 26.71 1.41 -16.89
C ASN A 15 26.73 2.60 -15.93
N ALA A 16 27.33 3.74 -16.31
CA ALA A 16 27.43 4.89 -15.41
C ALA A 16 26.11 5.66 -15.26
N LEU A 17 25.28 5.72 -16.32
CA LEU A 17 24.00 6.44 -16.29
C LEU A 17 22.90 5.68 -15.58
N ALA A 18 22.98 4.34 -15.54
CA ALA A 18 22.03 3.51 -14.81
C ALA A 18 22.24 3.57 -13.29
N ASP A 19 23.50 3.73 -12.86
CA ASP A 19 23.86 3.75 -11.44
C ASP A 19 23.54 5.09 -10.76
N ASP A 20 23.59 6.18 -11.51
CA ASP A 20 23.27 7.53 -10.99
C ASP A 20 21.75 7.74 -10.85
N HIS A 21 20.95 7.15 -11.75
CA HIS A 21 19.48 7.17 -11.64
C HIS A 21 18.96 6.32 -10.47
N MET A 22 19.74 5.34 -10.02
CA MET A 22 19.39 4.48 -8.88
C MET A 22 19.76 5.09 -7.53
N ARG A 23 20.64 6.10 -7.49
CA ARG A 23 21.02 6.81 -6.25
C ARG A 23 19.97 7.82 -5.80
N ASP A 24 19.19 8.36 -6.71
CA ASP A 24 18.12 9.33 -6.41
C ASP A 24 16.82 8.67 -5.87
N LEU A 25 16.73 7.32 -5.91
CA LEU A 25 15.59 6.57 -5.39
C LEU A 25 15.72 6.22 -3.89
N LYS A 26 16.56 6.91 -3.12
CA LYS A 26 16.46 6.93 -1.65
C LYS A 26 15.21 7.71 -1.27
N THR A 27 14.08 7.09 -1.51
CA THR A 27 12.77 7.63 -1.21
C THR A 27 12.54 7.57 0.30
N ALA A 28 11.72 8.46 0.81
CA ALA A 28 11.30 8.43 2.21
C ALA A 28 10.47 7.17 2.55
N ASN A 29 10.04 6.41 1.55
CA ASN A 29 9.23 5.21 1.73
C ASN A 29 10.09 3.92 1.66
N PRO A 30 10.32 3.24 2.80
CA PRO A 30 11.16 2.04 2.87
C PRO A 30 10.58 0.84 2.10
N PHE A 31 9.28 0.84 1.78
CA PHE A 31 8.65 -0.25 1.04
C PHE A 31 9.13 -0.36 -0.40
N ILE A 32 9.68 0.71 -0.97
CA ILE A 32 10.21 0.70 -2.34
C ILE A 32 11.39 -0.26 -2.45
N GLU A 33 12.25 -0.31 -1.44
CA GLU A 33 13.42 -1.19 -1.42
C GLU A 33 13.05 -2.68 -1.32
N LEU A 34 11.83 -3.01 -0.90
CA LEU A 34 11.31 -4.38 -0.89
C LEU A 34 10.99 -4.91 -2.29
N HIS A 35 10.87 -4.02 -3.29
CA HIS A 35 10.61 -4.40 -4.67
C HIS A 35 11.91 -4.75 -5.42
N PRO A 36 11.84 -5.64 -6.43
CA PRO A 36 12.97 -5.85 -7.35
C PRO A 36 13.41 -4.52 -7.97
N LYS A 37 14.71 -4.31 -8.13
CA LYS A 37 15.29 -3.04 -8.62
C LYS A 37 14.62 -2.51 -9.88
N ALA A 38 14.28 -3.39 -10.82
CA ALA A 38 13.65 -3.02 -12.09
C ALA A 38 12.27 -2.37 -11.93
N VAL A 39 11.54 -2.63 -10.84
CA VAL A 39 10.20 -2.11 -10.58
C VAL A 39 10.18 -0.97 -9.53
N GLN A 40 11.29 -0.70 -8.86
CA GLN A 40 11.36 0.35 -7.83
C GLN A 40 10.89 1.73 -8.33
N PRO A 41 11.22 2.20 -9.56
CA PRO A 41 10.69 3.47 -10.05
C PRO A 41 9.16 3.49 -10.18
N ALA A 42 8.57 2.39 -10.62
CA ALA A 42 7.11 2.25 -10.71
C ALA A 42 6.46 2.17 -9.32
N ALA A 43 7.08 1.46 -8.38
CA ALA A 43 6.64 1.39 -7.00
C ALA A 43 6.67 2.77 -6.32
N ASP A 44 7.72 3.56 -6.51
CA ASP A 44 7.83 4.94 -6.00
C ASP A 44 6.69 5.82 -6.54
N ALA A 45 6.45 5.80 -7.85
CA ALA A 45 5.36 6.53 -8.46
C ALA A 45 3.99 6.10 -7.92
N TYR A 46 3.78 4.81 -7.71
CA TYR A 46 2.56 4.27 -7.13
C TYR A 46 2.34 4.75 -5.68
N TYR A 47 3.34 4.63 -4.81
CA TYR A 47 3.19 5.04 -3.41
C TYR A 47 2.97 6.54 -3.28
N LYS A 48 3.63 7.38 -4.08
CA LYS A 48 3.35 8.83 -4.14
C LYS A 48 1.92 9.12 -4.57
N ALA A 49 1.44 8.44 -5.61
CA ALA A 49 0.07 8.61 -6.08
C ALA A 49 -0.95 8.15 -5.03
N VAL A 50 -0.70 7.06 -4.31
CA VAL A 50 -1.56 6.58 -3.22
C VAL A 50 -1.59 7.59 -2.07
N GLU A 51 -0.45 8.11 -1.66
CA GLU A 51 -0.39 9.14 -0.61
C GLU A 51 -1.20 10.39 -1.00
N GLU A 52 -0.97 10.91 -2.20
CA GLU A 52 -1.60 12.15 -2.66
C GLU A 52 -3.07 12.01 -3.01
N LYS A 53 -3.48 10.91 -3.64
CA LYS A 53 -4.81 10.78 -4.28
C LYS A 53 -5.76 9.87 -3.51
N VAL A 54 -5.24 9.00 -2.65
CA VAL A 54 -6.04 8.10 -1.82
C VAL A 54 -6.09 8.61 -0.38
N PHE A 55 -4.94 8.67 0.30
CA PHE A 55 -4.94 9.09 1.71
C PHE A 55 -5.21 10.59 1.93
N ASN A 56 -4.76 11.43 1.01
CA ASN A 56 -5.05 12.88 1.00
C ASN A 56 -6.08 13.26 -0.08
N GLY A 57 -6.93 12.31 -0.49
CA GLY A 57 -7.93 12.48 -1.54
C GLY A 57 -9.30 12.96 -1.03
N ALA A 58 -10.36 12.26 -1.46
CA ALA A 58 -11.76 12.64 -1.19
C ALA A 58 -12.18 12.46 0.28
N ILE A 59 -11.50 11.60 1.04
CA ILE A 59 -11.78 11.35 2.46
C ILE A 59 -10.73 12.07 3.29
N PRO A 60 -11.10 12.86 4.32
CA PRO A 60 -10.12 13.50 5.21
C PRO A 60 -9.14 12.48 5.80
N LEU A 61 -7.86 12.85 5.88
CA LEU A 61 -6.74 11.94 6.25
C LEU A 61 -7.03 11.10 7.50
N LYS A 62 -7.58 11.71 8.55
CA LYS A 62 -7.94 11.00 9.78
C LYS A 62 -8.85 9.79 9.50
N TYR A 63 -9.90 10.00 8.73
CA TYR A 63 -10.86 8.94 8.41
C TYR A 63 -10.27 7.93 7.41
N ALA A 64 -9.46 8.37 6.46
CA ALA A 64 -8.73 7.47 5.57
C ALA A 64 -7.83 6.50 6.35
N GLN A 65 -7.13 6.99 7.38
CA GLN A 65 -6.32 6.15 8.25
C GLN A 65 -7.15 5.20 9.13
N LEU A 66 -8.32 5.63 9.62
CA LEU A 66 -9.24 4.77 10.37
C LEU A 66 -9.85 3.67 9.49
N VAL A 67 -10.17 3.97 8.23
CA VAL A 67 -10.60 2.97 7.24
C VAL A 67 -9.50 1.96 6.96
N ALA A 68 -8.26 2.44 6.76
CA ALA A 68 -7.10 1.57 6.56
C ALA A 68 -6.82 0.70 7.80
N LEU A 69 -6.99 1.24 9.02
CA LEU A 69 -6.90 0.47 10.26
C LEU A 69 -7.97 -0.64 10.31
N SER A 70 -9.23 -0.31 10.02
CA SER A 70 -10.33 -1.27 10.01
C SER A 70 -10.05 -2.42 9.01
N ALA A 71 -9.60 -2.10 7.80
CA ALA A 71 -9.18 -3.08 6.80
C ALA A 71 -7.99 -3.94 7.29
N SER A 72 -7.00 -3.30 7.95
CA SER A 72 -5.83 -3.99 8.50
C SER A 72 -6.19 -5.01 9.57
N VAL A 73 -7.15 -4.67 10.44
CA VAL A 73 -7.69 -5.57 11.47
C VAL A 73 -8.41 -6.76 10.82
N ALA A 74 -9.29 -6.50 9.84
CA ALA A 74 -10.00 -7.55 9.11
C ALA A 74 -9.04 -8.52 8.40
N MET A 75 -7.95 -8.00 7.84
CA MET A 75 -6.89 -8.78 7.18
C MET A 75 -5.90 -9.42 8.15
N LYS A 76 -5.95 -9.09 9.45
CA LYS A 76 -4.98 -9.53 10.48
C LYS A 76 -3.53 -9.17 10.12
N CYS A 77 -3.33 -7.98 9.56
CA CYS A 77 -2.02 -7.50 9.14
C CYS A 77 -1.23 -6.95 10.32
N GLU A 78 -0.29 -7.72 10.84
CA GLU A 78 0.53 -7.36 12.02
C GLU A 78 1.35 -6.08 11.82
N TYR A 79 1.77 -5.76 10.60
CA TYR A 79 2.50 -4.54 10.27
C TYR A 79 1.57 -3.34 10.05
N CYS A 80 0.42 -3.56 9.40
CA CYS A 80 -0.48 -2.49 9.01
C CYS A 80 -1.24 -1.92 10.21
N ILE A 81 -1.62 -2.77 11.18
CA ILE A 81 -2.38 -2.35 12.37
C ILE A 81 -1.62 -1.26 13.15
N PRO A 82 -0.38 -1.46 13.63
CA PRO A 82 0.35 -0.44 14.37
C PRO A 82 0.66 0.78 13.50
N ALA A 83 0.95 0.61 12.22
CA ALA A 83 1.23 1.72 11.30
C ALA A 83 0.02 2.64 11.15
N HIS A 84 -1.14 2.11 10.75
CA HIS A 84 -2.35 2.91 10.56
C HIS A 84 -2.93 3.45 11.86
N THR A 85 -2.75 2.75 13.00
CA THR A 85 -3.05 3.30 14.33
C THR A 85 -2.21 4.55 14.60
N SER A 86 -0.91 4.48 14.38
CA SER A 86 0.00 5.63 14.59
C SER A 86 -0.35 6.80 13.66
N PHE A 87 -0.61 6.53 12.39
CA PHE A 87 -0.99 7.56 11.41
C PHE A 87 -2.35 8.19 11.72
N ALA A 88 -3.32 7.40 12.20
CA ALA A 88 -4.62 7.92 12.63
C ALA A 88 -4.47 8.87 13.83
N ILE A 89 -3.69 8.50 14.83
CA ILE A 89 -3.37 9.35 15.99
C ILE A 89 -2.69 10.65 15.53
N ALA A 90 -1.69 10.56 14.67
CA ALA A 90 -1.00 11.73 14.12
C ALA A 90 -1.95 12.65 13.32
N ALA A 91 -2.98 12.09 12.70
CA ALA A 91 -4.04 12.83 12.00
C ALA A 91 -5.16 13.31 12.93
N GLY A 92 -5.02 13.17 14.25
CA GLY A 92 -5.95 13.66 15.27
C GLY A 92 -7.11 12.71 15.59
N ALA A 93 -6.94 11.41 15.37
CA ALA A 93 -7.91 10.43 15.83
C ALA A 93 -7.82 10.26 17.36
N THR A 94 -8.98 10.16 17.99
CA THR A 94 -9.10 9.84 19.41
C THR A 94 -8.99 8.34 19.66
N GLU A 95 -8.71 7.95 20.91
CA GLU A 95 -8.71 6.54 21.30
C GLU A 95 -10.06 5.86 21.03
N GLU A 96 -11.17 6.58 21.23
CA GLU A 96 -12.51 6.03 20.98
C GLU A 96 -12.80 5.86 19.48
N GLU A 97 -12.31 6.75 18.62
CA GLU A 97 -12.42 6.58 17.16
C GLU A 97 -11.61 5.35 16.70
N ILE A 98 -10.43 5.12 17.27
CA ILE A 98 -9.60 3.93 16.98
C ILE A 98 -10.33 2.65 17.43
N LYS A 99 -10.85 2.61 18.67
CA LYS A 99 -11.63 1.47 19.17
C LYS A 99 -12.86 1.22 18.32
N THR A 100 -13.52 2.27 17.85
CA THR A 100 -14.69 2.18 16.97
C THR A 100 -14.32 1.55 15.63
N ALA A 101 -13.22 1.98 15.00
CA ALA A 101 -12.75 1.39 13.74
C ALA A 101 -12.44 -0.11 13.88
N VAL A 102 -11.83 -0.50 15.01
CA VAL A 102 -11.55 -1.91 15.32
C VAL A 102 -12.85 -2.69 15.56
N ALA A 103 -13.82 -2.11 16.30
CA ALA A 103 -15.11 -2.74 16.55
C ALA A 103 -15.92 -2.95 15.27
N ILE A 104 -15.90 -1.98 14.34
CA ILE A 104 -16.53 -2.12 13.02
C ILE A 104 -15.93 -3.30 12.24
N ALA A 105 -14.60 -3.43 12.22
CA ALA A 105 -13.95 -4.56 11.56
C ALA A 105 -14.39 -5.91 12.16
N ALA A 106 -14.49 -5.99 13.48
CA ALA A 106 -14.94 -7.19 14.19
C ALA A 106 -16.42 -7.52 13.90
N ASP A 107 -17.29 -6.50 13.89
CA ASP A 107 -18.73 -6.68 13.58
C ASP A 107 -18.93 -7.19 12.15
N VAL A 108 -18.27 -6.57 11.17
CA VAL A 108 -18.32 -7.02 9.77
C VAL A 108 -17.84 -8.48 9.64
N ALA A 109 -16.75 -8.85 10.30
CA ALA A 109 -16.23 -10.21 10.28
C ALA A 109 -17.20 -11.21 10.94
N LEU A 110 -17.83 -10.83 12.06
CA LEU A 110 -18.85 -11.64 12.75
C LEU A 110 -20.05 -11.88 11.83
N ASN A 111 -20.65 -10.81 11.31
CA ASN A 111 -21.84 -10.88 10.47
C ASN A 111 -21.57 -11.68 9.18
N SER A 112 -20.44 -11.46 8.54
CA SER A 112 -20.00 -12.25 7.39
C SER A 112 -19.93 -13.74 7.73
N SER A 113 -19.32 -14.10 8.86
CA SER A 113 -19.20 -15.49 9.30
C SER A 113 -20.56 -16.13 9.59
N MET A 114 -21.48 -15.38 10.20
CA MET A 114 -22.83 -15.85 10.49
C MET A 114 -23.63 -16.07 9.20
N LEU A 115 -23.63 -15.13 8.28
CA LEU A 115 -24.35 -15.23 7.00
C LEU A 115 -23.84 -16.42 6.18
N TYR A 116 -22.52 -16.56 6.03
CA TYR A 116 -21.94 -17.68 5.29
C TYR A 116 -22.14 -19.02 6.02
N GLY A 117 -21.90 -19.07 7.32
CA GLY A 117 -21.99 -20.30 8.11
C GLY A 117 -23.40 -20.85 8.21
N THR A 118 -24.42 -20.01 8.22
CA THR A 118 -25.84 -20.40 8.21
C THR A 118 -26.42 -20.56 6.81
N GLN A 119 -25.64 -20.28 5.76
CA GLN A 119 -26.09 -20.31 4.36
C GLN A 119 -27.33 -19.43 4.15
N PHE A 120 -27.32 -18.22 4.74
CA PHE A 120 -28.42 -17.29 4.62
C PHE A 120 -28.67 -16.90 3.16
N ASP A 121 -29.95 -16.90 2.75
CA ASP A 121 -30.33 -16.67 1.36
C ASP A 121 -30.01 -15.22 0.92
N MET A 122 -29.35 -15.06 -0.20
CA MET A 122 -28.92 -13.75 -0.71
C MET A 122 -30.10 -12.88 -1.15
N ASP A 123 -31.14 -13.47 -1.73
CA ASP A 123 -32.31 -12.71 -2.20
C ASP A 123 -33.12 -12.21 -1.01
N GLU A 124 -33.22 -13.02 0.06
CA GLU A 124 -33.83 -12.57 1.31
C GLU A 124 -32.98 -11.47 1.99
N PHE A 125 -31.66 -11.61 1.98
CA PHE A 125 -30.77 -10.58 2.49
C PHE A 125 -30.95 -9.25 1.76
N MET A 126 -31.04 -9.26 0.43
CA MET A 126 -31.20 -8.03 -0.37
C MET A 126 -32.55 -7.35 -0.12
N LYS A 127 -33.63 -8.08 0.11
CA LYS A 127 -34.96 -7.53 0.44
C LYS A 127 -34.98 -6.74 1.75
N MET A 128 -34.01 -6.96 2.65
CA MET A 128 -33.93 -6.20 3.92
C MET A 128 -33.56 -4.73 3.72
N PHE A 129 -33.11 -4.34 2.50
CA PHE A 129 -32.65 -2.99 2.15
C PHE A 129 -33.57 -2.27 1.14
N GLU A 130 -34.66 -2.90 0.71
CA GLU A 130 -35.71 -2.31 -0.14
C GLU A 130 -36.79 -1.64 0.72
#